data_1c5289d43d09c9be45bbdf57c8e4a3eb
#
_entry.id   1c5289d43d09c9be45bbdf57c8e4a3eb
#
_cell.length_a   1.000
_cell.length_b   1.000
_cell.length_c   1.000
_cell.angle_alpha   90.00
_cell.angle_beta   90.00
_cell.angle_gamma   90.00
#
_symmetry.space_group_name_H-M   'P 1'
#
loop_
_entity.id
_entity.type
_entity.pdbx_description
1 polymer ?
#
loop_
_entity_poly.entity_id
_entity_poly.type
_entity_poly.pdbx_seq_one_letter_code
_entity_poly.pdbx_strand_id
1 'polypeptide(L)'
;MKTLVLAILLSALATSAKAQWLNHTAPGIARTADGKPNLTAPAPRTADGKPDLSGLWNKISPKYGANVTADLKPGEIQPWVQDLVQRRAEDLGKDYMTALCLPLGPGYTTSQSYMKIVQTPALIVMLDEDLSYRQVFLDGRPLETAPNPSWMGYSVGHWEADALVVDSFGFNDRTWLDTMGHPHTEALRVRERYRRPDFGHLELEVTFEDPAVYAKPWTVKIEALAAPDTELIQAVCSENNKGREHWVGKASDERKSEVKVAPEILAKYAGTYVEQPKYWRTAPRTIVVTFSDDALFGNLDGRGPVRLIALSQTDFSGLQWGIEFIKDGLYTKHVSGAYRFARTK
;
A
#
# COMPACT_ATOMS: atom_id res chain seq x y z
N MET A 1 49.70 18.39 -17.51
CA MET A 1 49.62 16.92 -17.66
C MET A 1 49.35 16.19 -16.34
N LYS A 2 49.96 16.51 -15.22
CA LYS A 2 49.74 15.80 -13.92
C LYS A 2 48.32 15.98 -13.36
N THR A 3 47.71 17.13 -13.52
CA THR A 3 46.32 17.41 -13.07
C THR A 3 45.24 16.69 -13.91
N LEU A 4 45.50 16.51 -15.22
CA LEU A 4 44.58 15.80 -16.11
C LEU A 4 44.56 14.28 -15.83
N VAL A 5 45.72 13.70 -15.50
CA VAL A 5 45.87 12.28 -15.17
C VAL A 5 45.17 11.97 -13.82
N LEU A 6 45.22 12.90 -12.87
CA LEU A 6 44.55 12.74 -11.57
C LEU A 6 42.99 12.79 -11.71
N ALA A 7 42.48 13.65 -12.60
CA ALA A 7 41.03 13.73 -12.88
C ALA A 7 40.52 12.46 -13.59
N ILE A 8 41.26 11.86 -14.47
CA ILE A 8 40.92 10.61 -15.17
C ILE A 8 40.99 9.41 -14.19
N LEU A 9 41.94 9.40 -13.26
CA LEU A 9 42.03 8.36 -12.22
C LEU A 9 40.84 8.45 -11.20
N LEU A 10 40.38 9.65 -10.85
CA LEU A 10 39.21 9.81 -9.98
C LEU A 10 37.90 9.42 -10.69
N SER A 11 37.75 9.65 -11.99
CA SER A 11 36.57 9.23 -12.74
C SER A 11 36.48 7.73 -13.00
N ALA A 12 37.64 7.00 -13.00
CA ALA A 12 37.67 5.55 -13.14
C ALA A 12 37.29 4.81 -11.85
N LEU A 13 37.25 5.49 -10.69
CA LEU A 13 36.83 4.94 -9.40
C LEU A 13 35.34 5.15 -9.10
N ALA A 14 34.59 5.83 -9.98
CA ALA A 14 33.14 5.89 -9.93
C ALA A 14 32.54 4.55 -10.42
N THR A 15 32.86 3.45 -9.76
CA THR A 15 32.04 2.25 -9.82
C THR A 15 30.68 2.66 -9.25
N SER A 16 29.65 2.60 -10.07
CA SER A 16 28.27 2.76 -9.60
C SER A 16 28.15 1.89 -8.35
N ALA A 17 27.96 2.53 -7.18
CA ALA A 17 27.61 1.84 -5.96
C ALA A 17 26.27 1.14 -6.24
N LYS A 18 26.32 -0.13 -6.62
CA LYS A 18 25.13 -0.97 -6.70
C LYS A 18 24.66 -1.11 -5.28
N ALA A 19 23.48 -0.61 -4.98
CA ALA A 19 22.85 -0.87 -3.71
C ALA A 19 22.85 -2.38 -3.46
N GLN A 20 23.40 -2.79 -2.33
CA GLN A 20 23.83 -4.16 -2.02
C GLN A 20 22.77 -5.25 -2.24
N TRP A 21 21.48 -4.89 -2.33
CA TRP A 21 20.38 -5.81 -2.20
C TRP A 21 19.43 -5.82 -3.40
N LEU A 22 19.60 -4.95 -4.38
CA LEU A 22 18.63 -4.71 -5.45
C LEU A 22 18.73 -5.65 -6.66
N ASN A 23 19.76 -6.48 -6.77
CA ASN A 23 19.91 -7.43 -7.87
C ASN A 23 20.65 -8.67 -7.37
N HIS A 24 19.97 -9.49 -6.60
CA HIS A 24 20.47 -10.78 -6.14
C HIS A 24 19.75 -11.89 -6.91
N THR A 25 20.49 -12.60 -7.77
CA THR A 25 19.90 -13.73 -8.50
C THR A 25 19.61 -14.87 -7.54
N ALA A 26 18.34 -15.11 -7.27
CA ALA A 26 17.92 -16.22 -6.41
C ALA A 26 18.25 -17.58 -7.08
N PRO A 27 18.91 -18.51 -6.36
CA PRO A 27 19.18 -19.83 -6.90
C PRO A 27 17.93 -20.71 -6.93
N GLY A 28 17.90 -21.70 -7.85
CA GLY A 28 16.90 -22.76 -7.85
C GLY A 28 15.52 -22.39 -8.37
N ILE A 29 15.32 -21.18 -8.89
CA ILE A 29 14.04 -20.78 -9.49
C ILE A 29 14.05 -20.99 -11.01
N ALA A 30 12.87 -21.32 -11.57
CA ALA A 30 12.68 -21.42 -13.01
C ALA A 30 12.87 -20.04 -13.68
N ARG A 31 13.59 -20.02 -14.81
CA ARG A 31 13.87 -18.78 -15.56
C ARG A 31 13.41 -18.92 -17.02
N THR A 32 13.06 -17.80 -17.59
CA THR A 32 12.78 -17.65 -19.01
C THR A 32 14.09 -17.63 -19.82
N ALA A 33 14.01 -17.73 -21.15
CA ALA A 33 15.19 -17.74 -22.02
C ALA A 33 16.06 -16.47 -21.94
N ASP A 34 15.46 -15.33 -21.54
CA ASP A 34 16.17 -14.07 -21.30
C ASP A 34 16.70 -13.93 -19.86
N GLY A 35 16.67 -15.02 -19.07
CA GLY A 35 17.25 -15.10 -17.74
C GLY A 35 16.40 -14.50 -16.61
N LYS A 36 15.20 -13.98 -16.89
CA LYS A 36 14.28 -13.45 -15.87
C LYS A 36 13.56 -14.59 -15.14
N PRO A 37 13.11 -14.37 -13.90
CA PRO A 37 12.24 -15.33 -13.21
C PRO A 37 11.00 -15.67 -14.06
N ASN A 38 10.72 -16.95 -14.18
CA ASN A 38 9.48 -17.41 -14.84
C ASN A 38 8.33 -17.40 -13.82
N LEU A 39 7.59 -16.30 -13.77
CA LEU A 39 6.51 -16.10 -12.81
C LEU A 39 5.33 -17.02 -13.03
N THR A 40 5.15 -17.57 -14.25
CA THR A 40 4.07 -18.52 -14.59
C THR A 40 4.48 -19.99 -14.45
N ALA A 41 5.68 -20.26 -13.91
CA ALA A 41 6.08 -21.63 -13.58
C ALA A 41 5.13 -22.23 -12.53
N PRO A 42 5.01 -23.56 -12.45
CA PRO A 42 4.17 -24.20 -11.43
C PRO A 42 4.52 -23.73 -10.01
N ALA A 43 3.49 -23.57 -9.16
CA ALA A 43 3.67 -23.23 -7.76
C ALA A 43 4.51 -24.30 -7.05
N PRO A 44 5.54 -23.90 -6.29
CA PRO A 44 6.32 -24.84 -5.49
C PRO A 44 5.46 -25.46 -4.39
N ARG A 45 5.84 -26.67 -3.97
CA ARG A 45 5.17 -27.39 -2.88
C ARG A 45 6.16 -27.78 -1.80
N THR A 46 5.68 -27.79 -0.58
CA THR A 46 6.39 -28.33 0.59
C THR A 46 6.47 -29.85 0.54
N ALA A 47 7.30 -30.46 1.41
CA ALA A 47 7.47 -31.89 1.45
C ALA A 47 6.18 -32.68 1.79
N ASP A 48 5.24 -32.05 2.51
CA ASP A 48 3.91 -32.59 2.82
C ASP A 48 2.86 -32.28 1.73
N GLY A 49 3.30 -31.77 0.58
CA GLY A 49 2.47 -31.55 -0.60
C GLY A 49 1.59 -30.29 -0.57
N LYS A 50 1.67 -29.46 0.46
CA LYS A 50 0.97 -28.17 0.51
C LYS A 50 1.65 -27.14 -0.40
N PRO A 51 0.93 -26.14 -0.91
CA PRO A 51 1.58 -25.03 -1.58
C PRO A 51 2.63 -24.38 -0.67
N ASP A 52 3.83 -24.15 -1.18
CA ASP A 52 4.84 -23.39 -0.46
C ASP A 52 4.61 -21.89 -0.71
N LEU A 53 4.19 -21.18 0.33
CA LEU A 53 3.95 -19.74 0.27
C LEU A 53 5.21 -18.93 0.57
N SER A 54 6.34 -19.59 0.90
CA SER A 54 7.60 -18.92 1.22
C SER A 54 8.08 -18.06 0.06
N GLY A 55 8.69 -16.94 0.40
CA GLY A 55 9.26 -16.01 -0.57
C GLY A 55 9.02 -14.55 -0.18
N LEU A 56 9.55 -13.67 -1.01
CA LEU A 56 9.30 -12.24 -0.92
C LEU A 56 8.18 -11.87 -1.89
N TRP A 57 7.18 -11.20 -1.37
CA TRP A 57 5.97 -10.82 -2.07
C TRP A 57 5.78 -9.31 -2.06
N ASN A 58 5.50 -8.72 -3.21
CA ASN A 58 5.10 -7.33 -3.36
C ASN A 58 3.57 -7.27 -3.46
N LYS A 59 2.90 -6.80 -2.42
CA LYS A 59 1.44 -6.66 -2.40
C LYS A 59 1.00 -5.51 -3.31
N ILE A 60 0.02 -5.78 -4.18
CA ILE A 60 -0.55 -4.82 -5.13
C ILE A 60 -1.99 -4.55 -4.74
N SER A 61 -2.21 -3.50 -3.98
CA SER A 61 -3.53 -3.15 -3.47
C SER A 61 -3.76 -1.62 -3.49
N PRO A 62 -3.71 -0.98 -4.67
CA PRO A 62 -3.81 0.48 -4.73
C PRO A 62 -5.16 0.99 -4.22
N LYS A 63 -6.26 0.29 -4.50
CA LYS A 63 -7.60 0.63 -4.06
C LYS A 63 -7.79 0.41 -2.57
N TYR A 64 -7.57 -0.82 -2.11
CA TYR A 64 -7.92 -1.22 -0.74
C TYR A 64 -6.88 -0.80 0.30
N GLY A 65 -5.62 -0.63 -0.07
CA GLY A 65 -4.61 -0.05 0.80
C GLY A 65 -4.89 1.41 1.17
N ALA A 66 -5.62 2.13 0.30
CA ALA A 66 -6.07 3.48 0.58
C ALA A 66 -7.48 3.52 1.20
N ASN A 67 -8.40 2.71 0.68
CA ASN A 67 -9.80 2.69 1.11
C ASN A 67 -10.31 1.24 1.13
N VAL A 68 -10.19 0.58 2.25
CA VAL A 68 -10.63 -0.81 2.42
C VAL A 68 -12.16 -0.95 2.33
N THR A 69 -12.89 0.15 2.54
CA THR A 69 -14.35 0.21 2.49
C THR A 69 -14.91 0.66 1.13
N ALA A 70 -14.05 0.76 0.10
CA ALA A 70 -14.42 1.33 -1.21
C ALA A 70 -15.63 0.68 -1.88
N ASP A 71 -15.97 -0.56 -1.53
CA ASP A 71 -17.12 -1.30 -2.09
C ASP A 71 -18.31 -1.36 -1.14
N LEU A 72 -18.22 -0.76 0.05
CA LEU A 72 -19.36 -0.66 0.98
C LEU A 72 -20.29 0.47 0.55
N LYS A 73 -21.59 0.23 0.75
CA LYS A 73 -22.65 1.20 0.44
C LYS A 73 -22.85 2.18 1.61
N PRO A 74 -23.37 3.38 1.33
CA PRO A 74 -23.87 4.24 2.39
C PRO A 74 -24.86 3.47 3.29
N GLY A 75 -24.71 3.57 4.62
CA GLY A 75 -25.51 2.83 5.59
C GLY A 75 -24.94 1.46 6.00
N GLU A 76 -23.92 0.95 5.31
CA GLU A 76 -23.17 -0.23 5.74
C GLU A 76 -22.00 0.13 6.69
N ILE A 77 -21.74 1.43 6.85
CA ILE A 77 -20.75 2.00 7.78
C ILE A 77 -21.51 2.85 8.80
N GLN A 78 -21.17 2.73 10.07
CA GLN A 78 -21.81 3.52 11.13
C GLN A 78 -21.61 5.04 10.88
N PRO A 79 -22.63 5.88 11.10
CA PRO A 79 -22.55 7.32 10.79
C PRO A 79 -21.36 8.04 11.42
N TRP A 80 -21.03 7.72 12.68
CA TRP A 80 -19.91 8.34 13.39
C TRP A 80 -18.53 8.09 12.73
N VAL A 81 -18.41 7.02 11.93
CA VAL A 81 -17.17 6.70 11.21
C VAL A 81 -16.85 7.74 10.14
N GLN A 82 -17.90 8.21 9.42
CA GLN A 82 -17.74 9.25 8.40
C GLN A 82 -17.20 10.54 9.02
N ASP A 83 -17.74 10.94 10.17
CA ASP A 83 -17.27 12.11 10.91
C ASP A 83 -15.82 11.93 11.39
N LEU A 84 -15.45 10.72 11.81
CA LEU A 84 -14.08 10.41 12.23
C LEU A 84 -13.12 10.48 11.06
N VAL A 85 -13.44 9.84 9.94
CA VAL A 85 -12.63 9.85 8.70
C VAL A 85 -12.45 11.30 8.21
N GLN A 86 -13.52 12.10 8.24
CA GLN A 86 -13.45 13.51 7.86
C GLN A 86 -12.53 14.31 8.80
N ARG A 87 -12.60 14.11 10.11
CA ARG A 87 -11.69 14.75 11.07
C ARG A 87 -10.23 14.33 10.84
N ARG A 88 -9.97 13.04 10.60
CA ARG A 88 -8.63 12.53 10.30
C ARG A 88 -8.08 13.14 9.01
N ALA A 89 -8.91 13.28 7.98
CA ALA A 89 -8.53 13.96 6.74
C ALA A 89 -8.28 15.46 6.96
N GLU A 90 -9.09 16.14 7.78
CA GLU A 90 -8.90 17.55 8.13
C GLU A 90 -7.59 17.76 8.90
N ASP A 91 -7.20 16.83 9.74
CA ASP A 91 -5.93 16.85 10.47
C ASP A 91 -4.75 16.29 9.65
N LEU A 92 -4.92 16.09 8.33
CA LEU A 92 -3.90 15.61 7.39
C LEU A 92 -3.33 14.23 7.75
N GLY A 93 -4.09 13.40 8.45
CA GLY A 93 -3.69 12.06 8.85
C GLY A 93 -2.52 12.01 9.85
N LYS A 94 -2.32 13.04 10.66
CA LYS A 94 -1.19 13.15 11.61
C LYS A 94 -1.10 12.00 12.60
N ASP A 95 -2.24 11.36 12.91
CA ASP A 95 -2.33 10.22 13.82
C ASP A 95 -2.23 8.87 13.10
N TYR A 96 -1.90 8.86 11.80
CA TYR A 96 -1.70 7.61 11.08
C TYR A 96 -0.46 6.87 11.62
N MET A 97 -0.56 5.55 11.78
CA MET A 97 0.43 4.74 12.48
C MET A 97 1.85 4.90 11.95
N THR A 98 2.02 4.92 10.63
CA THR A 98 3.36 5.08 10.03
C THR A 98 3.96 6.46 10.31
N ALA A 99 3.11 7.45 10.49
CA ALA A 99 3.51 8.78 10.91
C ALA A 99 4.11 8.80 12.33
N LEU A 100 3.65 7.88 13.15
CA LEU A 100 4.08 7.72 14.54
C LEU A 100 5.10 6.59 14.73
N CYS A 101 5.54 5.95 13.62
CA CYS A 101 6.40 4.76 13.62
C CYS A 101 5.81 3.61 14.46
N LEU A 102 4.50 3.42 14.38
CA LEU A 102 3.76 2.34 15.02
C LEU A 102 3.40 1.26 14.00
N PRO A 103 3.21 0.00 14.42
CA PRO A 103 2.76 -1.07 13.54
C PRO A 103 1.41 -0.74 12.88
N LEU A 104 1.21 -1.20 11.63
CA LEU A 104 -0.02 -0.97 10.87
C LEU A 104 -1.24 -1.71 11.45
N GLY A 105 -1.02 -2.71 12.30
CA GLY A 105 -2.10 -3.55 12.80
C GLY A 105 -2.78 -4.33 11.67
N PRO A 106 -4.11 -4.54 11.71
CA PRO A 106 -4.83 -5.28 10.67
C PRO A 106 -4.77 -4.61 9.28
N GLY A 107 -4.49 -3.30 9.22
CA GLY A 107 -4.31 -2.57 7.96
C GLY A 107 -3.12 -3.07 7.13
N TYR A 108 -2.17 -3.80 7.73
CA TYR A 108 -1.05 -4.39 7.00
C TYR A 108 -1.51 -5.38 5.92
N THR A 109 -2.66 -6.05 6.11
CA THR A 109 -3.19 -7.05 5.16
C THR A 109 -3.44 -6.44 3.77
N THR A 110 -3.91 -5.20 3.74
CA THR A 110 -4.24 -4.46 2.51
C THR A 110 -3.19 -3.42 2.12
N SER A 111 -2.18 -3.16 2.95
CA SER A 111 -1.12 -2.21 2.64
C SER A 111 -0.31 -2.62 1.41
N GLN A 112 0.17 -1.64 0.67
CA GLN A 112 1.15 -1.86 -0.41
C GLN A 112 2.55 -1.87 0.19
N SER A 113 3.09 -3.07 0.41
CA SER A 113 4.42 -3.27 1.00
C SER A 113 5.01 -4.58 0.54
N TYR A 114 6.32 -4.74 0.73
CA TYR A 114 6.96 -6.04 0.61
C TYR A 114 6.73 -6.84 1.89
N MET A 115 6.35 -8.10 1.71
CA MET A 115 6.14 -9.07 2.79
C MET A 115 6.96 -10.33 2.49
N LYS A 116 7.80 -10.76 3.44
CA LYS A 116 8.50 -12.06 3.36
C LYS A 116 7.74 -13.10 4.16
N ILE A 117 7.34 -14.18 3.51
CA ILE A 117 6.72 -15.33 4.15
C ILE A 117 7.80 -16.39 4.39
N VAL A 118 7.87 -16.90 5.62
CA VAL A 118 8.64 -18.07 6.02
C VAL A 118 7.68 -19.13 6.50
N GLN A 119 7.57 -20.23 5.77
CA GLN A 119 6.64 -21.32 6.06
C GLN A 119 7.36 -22.53 6.65
N THR A 120 6.80 -23.05 7.74
CA THR A 120 7.13 -24.35 8.31
C THR A 120 5.84 -25.18 8.48
N PRO A 121 5.90 -26.48 8.77
CA PRO A 121 4.69 -27.29 8.97
C PRO A 121 3.76 -26.80 10.09
N ALA A 122 4.31 -26.19 11.15
CA ALA A 122 3.54 -25.78 12.33
C ALA A 122 3.37 -24.25 12.47
N LEU A 123 4.10 -23.46 11.68
CA LEU A 123 4.13 -22.02 11.85
C LEU A 123 4.46 -21.33 10.52
N ILE A 124 3.71 -20.27 10.23
CA ILE A 124 4.09 -19.29 9.21
C ILE A 124 4.48 -18.00 9.92
N VAL A 125 5.61 -17.41 9.52
CA VAL A 125 6.03 -16.08 9.94
C VAL A 125 5.96 -15.15 8.73
N MET A 126 5.26 -14.03 8.88
CA MET A 126 5.19 -12.95 7.91
C MET A 126 6.00 -11.78 8.46
N LEU A 127 6.99 -11.34 7.69
CA LEU A 127 7.89 -10.23 8.03
C LEU A 127 7.62 -9.09 7.06
N ASP A 128 7.42 -7.89 7.57
CA ASP A 128 7.23 -6.68 6.77
C ASP A 128 8.47 -5.78 6.81
N GLU A 129 8.64 -4.93 5.81
CA GLU A 129 9.79 -4.01 5.69
C GLU A 129 9.85 -2.98 6.83
N ASP A 130 8.71 -2.68 7.49
CA ASP A 130 8.61 -1.77 8.65
C ASP A 130 9.05 -2.40 9.98
N LEU A 131 9.69 -3.58 9.92
CA LEU A 131 10.14 -4.40 11.06
C LEU A 131 9.01 -5.01 11.87
N SER A 132 7.77 -4.90 11.44
CA SER A 132 6.68 -5.67 12.05
C SER A 132 6.72 -7.13 11.61
N TYR A 133 6.19 -8.00 12.43
CA TYR A 133 6.04 -9.41 12.10
C TYR A 133 4.74 -9.97 12.65
N ARG A 134 4.30 -11.05 12.04
CA ARG A 134 3.12 -11.80 12.46
C ARG A 134 3.41 -13.30 12.44
N GLN A 135 2.87 -14.01 13.43
CA GLN A 135 2.93 -15.46 13.53
C GLN A 135 1.55 -16.04 13.27
N VAL A 136 1.47 -17.04 12.38
CA VAL A 136 0.26 -17.81 12.11
C VAL A 136 0.52 -19.25 12.52
N PHE A 137 -0.14 -19.70 13.57
CA PHE A 137 0.04 -21.04 14.13
C PHE A 137 -0.78 -22.07 13.34
N LEU A 138 -0.10 -23.13 12.87
CA LEU A 138 -0.69 -24.22 12.07
C LEU A 138 -0.75 -25.55 12.84
N ASP A 139 -0.49 -25.53 14.12
CA ASP A 139 -0.40 -26.72 14.99
C ASP A 139 -1.77 -27.22 15.50
N GLY A 140 -2.86 -26.70 14.96
CA GLY A 140 -4.22 -27.11 15.30
C GLY A 140 -4.78 -26.48 16.57
N ARG A 141 -4.06 -25.54 17.18
CA ARG A 141 -4.60 -24.81 18.33
C ARG A 141 -5.82 -23.97 17.94
N PRO A 142 -6.80 -23.78 18.84
CA PRO A 142 -7.94 -22.91 18.56
C PRO A 142 -7.52 -21.44 18.58
N LEU A 143 -8.28 -20.61 17.85
CA LEU A 143 -8.20 -19.17 18.01
C LEU A 143 -8.68 -18.79 19.41
N GLU A 144 -7.88 -18.03 20.15
CA GLU A 144 -8.27 -17.54 21.47
C GLU A 144 -9.51 -16.64 21.38
N THR A 145 -10.42 -16.79 22.32
CA THR A 145 -11.68 -16.02 22.36
C THR A 145 -11.53 -14.69 23.09
N ALA A 146 -10.50 -14.52 23.90
CA ALA A 146 -10.21 -13.31 24.66
C ALA A 146 -8.69 -13.08 24.82
N PRO A 147 -7.95 -12.98 23.71
CA PRO A 147 -6.51 -12.70 23.78
C PRO A 147 -6.28 -11.29 24.31
N ASN A 148 -5.13 -11.05 24.93
CA ASN A 148 -4.69 -9.69 25.24
C ASN A 148 -4.52 -8.91 23.95
N PRO A 149 -5.16 -7.72 23.79
CA PRO A 149 -5.06 -6.94 22.58
C PRO A 149 -3.61 -6.59 22.24
N SER A 150 -3.25 -6.78 20.97
CA SER A 150 -1.92 -6.48 20.44
C SER A 150 -2.01 -5.75 19.10
N TRP A 151 -0.90 -5.23 18.62
CA TRP A 151 -0.87 -4.52 17.33
C TRP A 151 -1.25 -5.43 16.16
N MET A 152 -0.68 -6.64 16.12
CA MET A 152 -0.84 -7.57 14.99
C MET A 152 -1.86 -8.67 15.26
N GLY A 153 -2.54 -8.63 16.43
CA GLY A 153 -3.49 -9.66 16.83
C GLY A 153 -2.85 -11.02 17.09
N TYR A 154 -3.70 -12.01 17.26
CA TYR A 154 -3.35 -13.41 17.39
C TYR A 154 -3.95 -14.18 16.21
N SER A 155 -3.16 -15.05 15.56
CA SER A 155 -3.57 -15.69 14.32
C SER A 155 -3.35 -17.20 14.38
N VAL A 156 -4.37 -17.95 13.96
CA VAL A 156 -4.29 -19.38 13.70
C VAL A 156 -4.63 -19.66 12.25
N GLY A 157 -4.05 -20.72 11.69
CA GLY A 157 -4.28 -21.07 10.30
C GLY A 157 -4.52 -22.57 10.12
N HIS A 158 -5.18 -22.91 9.04
CA HIS A 158 -5.35 -24.27 8.59
C HIS A 158 -5.42 -24.33 7.05
N TRP A 159 -5.14 -25.49 6.50
CA TRP A 159 -5.22 -25.71 5.06
C TRP A 159 -6.59 -26.23 4.65
N GLU A 160 -7.21 -25.57 3.68
CA GLU A 160 -8.38 -26.06 2.95
C GLU A 160 -7.96 -26.36 1.51
N ALA A 161 -7.73 -27.62 1.20
CA ALA A 161 -7.10 -28.05 -0.05
C ALA A 161 -5.78 -27.31 -0.30
N ASP A 162 -5.69 -26.50 -1.35
CA ASP A 162 -4.51 -25.70 -1.75
C ASP A 162 -4.60 -24.23 -1.28
N ALA A 163 -5.50 -23.91 -0.37
CA ALA A 163 -5.60 -22.57 0.22
C ALA A 163 -5.28 -22.60 1.72
N LEU A 164 -4.44 -21.68 2.17
CA LEU A 164 -4.26 -21.39 3.58
C LEU A 164 -5.37 -20.44 4.03
N VAL A 165 -6.13 -20.84 5.06
CA VAL A 165 -7.10 -19.98 5.73
C VAL A 165 -6.52 -19.56 7.07
N VAL A 166 -6.55 -18.26 7.35
CA VAL A 166 -6.04 -17.66 8.58
C VAL A 166 -7.16 -16.90 9.26
N ASP A 167 -7.43 -17.20 10.50
CA ASP A 167 -8.33 -16.46 11.37
C ASP A 167 -7.53 -15.67 12.40
N SER A 168 -7.86 -14.38 12.56
CA SER A 168 -7.16 -13.46 13.45
C SER A 168 -8.13 -12.67 14.30
N PHE A 169 -7.75 -12.45 15.57
CA PHE A 169 -8.51 -11.72 16.56
C PHE A 169 -7.57 -11.09 17.60
N GLY A 170 -8.08 -10.22 18.48
CA GLY A 170 -7.29 -9.60 19.54
C GLY A 170 -6.39 -8.47 19.05
N PHE A 171 -6.85 -7.71 18.09
CA PHE A 171 -6.21 -6.43 17.72
C PHE A 171 -6.55 -5.36 18.77
N ASN A 172 -5.59 -4.48 19.06
CA ASN A 172 -5.92 -3.25 19.79
C ASN A 172 -6.60 -2.26 18.83
N ASP A 173 -7.40 -1.33 19.37
CA ASP A 173 -8.18 -0.35 18.62
C ASP A 173 -7.38 0.90 18.19
N ARG A 174 -6.06 0.85 18.29
CA ARG A 174 -5.15 2.01 18.12
C ARG A 174 -4.69 2.21 16.67
N THR A 175 -5.18 1.40 15.74
CA THR A 175 -4.76 1.42 14.35
C THR A 175 -5.91 1.78 13.40
N TRP A 176 -5.57 2.08 12.16
CA TRP A 176 -6.53 2.30 11.08
C TRP A 176 -6.47 1.14 10.10
N LEU A 177 -7.60 0.82 9.48
CA LEU A 177 -7.64 -0.24 8.46
C LEU A 177 -6.99 0.19 7.14
N ASP A 178 -6.90 1.50 6.87
CA ASP A 178 -6.38 2.07 5.62
C ASP A 178 -5.87 3.50 5.81
N THR A 179 -5.32 4.08 4.74
CA THR A 179 -4.77 5.45 4.79
C THR A 179 -5.83 6.55 4.79
N MET A 180 -7.11 6.25 4.52
CA MET A 180 -8.22 7.20 4.67
C MET A 180 -8.68 7.34 6.11
N GLY A 181 -8.28 6.44 6.99
CA GLY A 181 -8.56 6.54 8.39
C GLY A 181 -9.80 5.79 8.86
N HIS A 182 -10.18 4.70 8.17
CA HIS A 182 -11.26 3.85 8.63
C HIS A 182 -10.86 3.13 9.91
N PRO A 183 -11.67 3.25 10.98
CA PRO A 183 -11.37 2.66 12.28
C PRO A 183 -11.76 1.20 12.35
N HIS A 184 -11.29 0.55 13.40
CA HIS A 184 -11.85 -0.70 13.92
C HIS A 184 -11.86 -0.65 15.44
N THR A 185 -12.51 -1.62 16.06
CA THR A 185 -12.52 -1.84 17.51
C THR A 185 -11.77 -3.12 17.87
N GLU A 186 -11.63 -3.42 19.15
CA GLU A 186 -11.08 -4.70 19.63
C GLU A 186 -11.97 -5.90 19.26
N ALA A 187 -13.22 -5.66 18.82
CA ALA A 187 -14.11 -6.71 18.32
C ALA A 187 -13.77 -7.18 16.90
N LEU A 188 -12.85 -6.49 16.21
CA LEU A 188 -12.48 -6.84 14.85
C LEU A 188 -12.00 -8.28 14.74
N ARG A 189 -12.57 -9.00 13.78
CA ARG A 189 -12.10 -10.30 13.29
C ARG A 189 -11.65 -10.14 11.86
N VAL A 190 -10.54 -10.77 11.53
CA VAL A 190 -10.01 -10.81 10.16
C VAL A 190 -9.83 -12.26 9.75
N ARG A 191 -10.45 -12.62 8.63
CA ARG A 191 -10.21 -13.91 7.97
C ARG A 191 -9.53 -13.67 6.65
N GLU A 192 -8.43 -14.38 6.42
CA GLU A 192 -7.64 -14.30 5.20
C GLU A 192 -7.58 -15.66 4.52
N ARG A 193 -7.61 -15.66 3.20
CA ARG A 193 -7.46 -16.84 2.39
C ARG A 193 -6.37 -16.61 1.37
N TYR A 194 -5.28 -17.36 1.46
CA TYR A 194 -4.11 -17.28 0.59
C TYR A 194 -4.14 -18.43 -0.41
N ARG A 195 -3.98 -18.13 -1.68
CA ARG A 195 -3.84 -19.12 -2.75
C ARG A 195 -2.66 -18.75 -3.64
N ARG A 196 -1.77 -19.71 -3.91
CA ARG A 196 -0.65 -19.56 -4.81
C ARG A 196 -0.92 -20.36 -6.10
N PRO A 197 -1.48 -19.74 -7.17
CA PRO A 197 -1.84 -20.47 -8.40
C PRO A 197 -0.61 -20.89 -9.20
N ASP A 198 0.46 -20.11 -9.15
CA ASP A 198 1.74 -20.36 -9.81
C ASP A 198 2.92 -19.83 -9.00
N PHE A 199 4.12 -19.84 -9.59
CA PHE A 199 5.33 -19.38 -8.90
C PHE A 199 5.26 -17.90 -8.51
N GLY A 200 4.74 -17.06 -9.40
CA GLY A 200 4.83 -15.61 -9.33
C GLY A 200 3.67 -14.89 -8.66
N HIS A 201 2.54 -15.57 -8.45
CA HIS A 201 1.31 -14.93 -7.99
C HIS A 201 0.83 -15.49 -6.66
N LEU A 202 0.40 -14.60 -5.78
CA LEU A 202 -0.28 -14.92 -4.53
C LEU A 202 -1.58 -14.13 -4.49
N GLU A 203 -2.70 -14.84 -4.44
CA GLU A 203 -4.04 -14.27 -4.33
C GLU A 203 -4.45 -14.27 -2.86
N LEU A 204 -4.97 -13.14 -2.39
CA LEU A 204 -5.46 -12.96 -1.03
C LEU A 204 -6.92 -12.50 -1.07
N GLU A 205 -7.78 -13.19 -0.36
CA GLU A 205 -9.10 -12.71 0.02
C GLU A 205 -9.07 -12.36 1.50
N VAL A 206 -9.38 -11.10 1.84
CA VAL A 206 -9.37 -10.61 3.23
C VAL A 206 -10.78 -10.20 3.60
N THR A 207 -11.36 -10.88 4.58
CA THR A 207 -12.69 -10.57 5.13
C THR A 207 -12.52 -9.90 6.48
N PHE A 208 -13.13 -8.74 6.63
CA PHE A 208 -13.20 -7.99 7.87
C PHE A 208 -14.60 -8.10 8.46
N GLU A 209 -14.68 -8.25 9.78
CA GLU A 209 -15.92 -8.25 10.54
C GLU A 209 -15.71 -7.47 11.83
N ASP A 210 -16.39 -6.33 11.95
CA ASP A 210 -16.43 -5.52 13.18
C ASP A 210 -17.84 -4.93 13.32
N PRO A 211 -18.74 -5.61 14.04
CA PRO A 211 -20.14 -5.22 14.12
C PRO A 211 -20.39 -3.89 14.86
N ALA A 212 -19.39 -3.39 15.60
CA ALA A 212 -19.48 -2.08 16.25
C ALA A 212 -19.27 -0.92 15.27
N VAL A 213 -18.65 -1.19 14.12
CA VAL A 213 -18.24 -0.17 13.12
C VAL A 213 -18.96 -0.37 11.79
N TYR A 214 -19.15 -1.62 11.36
CA TYR A 214 -19.67 -1.99 10.05
C TYR A 214 -20.89 -2.91 10.18
N ALA A 215 -21.91 -2.64 9.38
CA ALA A 215 -23.20 -3.35 9.49
C ALA A 215 -23.12 -4.83 9.09
N LYS A 216 -22.10 -5.22 8.33
CA LYS A 216 -21.88 -6.61 7.88
C LYS A 216 -20.42 -6.87 7.60
N PRO A 217 -19.98 -8.14 7.59
CA PRO A 217 -18.68 -8.51 7.06
C PRO A 217 -18.54 -8.14 5.57
N TRP A 218 -17.33 -7.79 5.14
CA TRP A 218 -17.03 -7.57 3.73
C TRP A 218 -15.66 -8.17 3.37
N THR A 219 -15.49 -8.51 2.10
CA THR A 219 -14.27 -9.15 1.60
C THR A 219 -13.64 -8.30 0.50
N VAL A 220 -12.34 -8.12 0.59
CA VAL A 220 -11.53 -7.49 -0.45
C VAL A 220 -10.57 -8.51 -1.06
N LYS A 221 -10.22 -8.33 -2.34
CA LYS A 221 -9.28 -9.20 -3.06
C LYS A 221 -8.02 -8.44 -3.39
N ILE A 222 -6.89 -9.04 -3.07
CA ILE A 222 -5.57 -8.46 -3.22
C ILE A 222 -4.69 -9.46 -3.96
N GLU A 223 -3.82 -8.96 -4.79
CA GLU A 223 -2.78 -9.74 -5.46
C GLU A 223 -1.41 -9.36 -4.89
N ALA A 224 -0.51 -10.33 -4.82
CA ALA A 224 0.89 -10.08 -4.59
C ALA A 224 1.74 -10.79 -5.63
N LEU A 225 2.78 -10.12 -6.11
CA LEU A 225 3.73 -10.66 -7.05
C LEU A 225 5.01 -11.09 -6.34
N ALA A 226 5.53 -12.24 -6.71
CA ALA A 226 6.83 -12.70 -6.21
C ALA A 226 7.94 -11.73 -6.65
N ALA A 227 8.85 -11.44 -5.74
CA ALA A 227 10.05 -10.64 -5.98
C ALA A 227 11.31 -11.48 -5.68
N PRO A 228 11.62 -12.51 -6.49
CA PRO A 228 12.62 -13.51 -6.13
C PRO A 228 14.07 -13.02 -6.24
N ASP A 229 14.34 -12.01 -7.05
CA ASP A 229 15.69 -11.50 -7.28
C ASP A 229 16.04 -10.27 -6.41
N THR A 230 15.41 -10.16 -5.25
CA THR A 230 15.71 -9.14 -4.24
C THR A 230 15.46 -9.68 -2.84
N GLU A 231 15.85 -8.94 -1.83
CA GLU A 231 15.67 -9.28 -0.42
C GLU A 231 14.74 -8.28 0.28
N LEU A 232 14.17 -8.70 1.42
CA LEU A 232 13.43 -7.81 2.28
C LEU A 232 14.37 -6.79 2.91
N ILE A 233 14.16 -5.52 2.59
CA ILE A 233 14.97 -4.40 3.11
C ILE A 233 14.23 -3.79 4.30
N GLN A 234 14.99 -3.44 5.34
CA GLN A 234 14.44 -2.80 6.53
C GLN A 234 14.14 -1.33 6.24
N ALA A 235 12.89 -0.93 6.47
CA ALA A 235 12.46 0.46 6.48
C ALA A 235 12.34 0.93 7.94
N VAL A 236 13.43 1.48 8.49
CA VAL A 236 13.46 1.95 9.87
C VAL A 236 12.77 3.31 9.94
N CYS A 237 11.51 3.33 10.30
CA CYS A 237 10.64 4.52 10.30
C CYS A 237 11.22 5.68 11.13
N SER A 238 11.87 5.40 12.25
CA SER A 238 12.46 6.44 13.12
C SER A 238 13.76 7.01 12.59
N GLU A 239 14.39 6.35 11.60
CA GLU A 239 15.65 6.81 11.04
C GLU A 239 15.44 8.08 10.20
N ASN A 240 16.05 9.17 10.64
CA ASN A 240 15.93 10.50 10.01
C ASN A 240 14.49 11.04 9.88
N ASN A 241 13.54 10.55 10.70
CA ASN A 241 12.16 11.03 10.72
C ASN A 241 12.08 12.37 11.45
N LYS A 242 12.31 13.46 10.71
CA LYS A 242 12.15 14.86 11.18
C LYS A 242 10.77 15.43 10.81
N GLY A 243 9.92 14.66 10.16
CA GLY A 243 8.63 15.13 9.65
C GLY A 243 7.67 15.59 10.73
N ARG A 244 7.69 14.94 11.90
CA ARG A 244 6.75 15.22 12.98
C ARG A 244 6.78 16.66 13.49
N GLU A 245 7.96 17.29 13.53
CA GLU A 245 8.13 18.69 13.95
C GLU A 245 7.52 19.68 12.93
N HIS A 246 7.34 19.24 11.69
CA HIS A 246 6.80 20.03 10.57
C HIS A 246 5.34 19.76 10.26
N TRP A 247 4.70 18.83 10.98
CA TRP A 247 3.28 18.50 10.76
C TRP A 247 2.37 19.51 11.45
N VAL A 248 2.31 20.69 10.87
CA VAL A 248 1.49 21.82 11.30
C VAL A 248 0.36 22.07 10.31
N GLY A 249 -0.66 22.79 10.74
CA GLY A 249 -1.78 23.19 9.90
C GLY A 249 -2.86 22.10 9.78
N LYS A 250 -3.87 22.41 8.98
CA LYS A 250 -5.04 21.58 8.67
C LYS A 250 -5.34 21.64 7.18
N ALA A 251 -6.10 20.68 6.66
CA ALA A 251 -6.56 20.71 5.28
C ALA A 251 -7.39 21.96 4.96
N SER A 252 -8.12 22.50 5.95
CA SER A 252 -8.83 23.78 5.81
C SER A 252 -7.92 24.99 5.62
N ASP A 253 -6.65 24.94 6.03
CA ASP A 253 -5.70 26.01 5.81
C ASP A 253 -5.33 26.13 4.32
N GLU A 254 -5.24 25.01 3.60
CA GLU A 254 -5.08 25.02 2.14
C GLU A 254 -6.30 25.64 1.46
N ARG A 255 -7.51 25.32 1.94
CA ARG A 255 -8.76 25.92 1.41
C ARG A 255 -8.82 27.45 1.58
N LYS A 256 -8.18 28.02 2.61
CA LYS A 256 -8.07 29.48 2.76
C LYS A 256 -7.22 30.13 1.66
N SER A 257 -6.33 29.36 1.05
CA SER A 257 -5.49 29.80 -0.08
C SER A 257 -6.12 29.49 -1.43
N GLU A 258 -7.34 28.92 -1.46
CA GLU A 258 -8.03 28.55 -2.68
C GLU A 258 -8.32 29.79 -3.55
N VAL A 259 -7.88 29.72 -4.81
CA VAL A 259 -8.18 30.75 -5.80
C VAL A 259 -9.39 30.33 -6.63
N LYS A 260 -10.19 31.31 -7.03
CA LYS A 260 -11.33 31.04 -7.90
C LYS A 260 -10.83 30.88 -9.35
N VAL A 261 -11.07 29.72 -9.93
CA VAL A 261 -10.76 29.40 -11.33
C VAL A 261 -12.09 29.27 -12.09
N ALA A 262 -12.13 29.82 -13.31
CA ALA A 262 -13.33 29.78 -14.12
C ALA A 262 -13.74 28.33 -14.47
N PRO A 263 -15.03 27.98 -14.41
CA PRO A 263 -15.52 26.61 -14.66
C PRO A 263 -15.08 26.07 -16.02
N GLU A 264 -14.98 26.91 -17.03
CA GLU A 264 -14.56 26.53 -18.39
C GLU A 264 -13.08 26.13 -18.45
N ILE A 265 -12.26 26.61 -17.52
CA ILE A 265 -10.85 26.21 -17.37
C ILE A 265 -10.81 24.87 -16.64
N LEU A 266 -11.54 24.73 -15.53
CA LEU A 266 -11.60 23.50 -14.75
C LEU A 266 -12.11 22.33 -15.59
N ALA A 267 -13.17 22.52 -16.37
CA ALA A 267 -13.72 21.49 -17.23
C ALA A 267 -12.71 20.91 -18.24
N LYS A 268 -11.72 21.69 -18.66
CA LYS A 268 -10.66 21.23 -19.57
C LYS A 268 -9.73 20.20 -18.93
N TYR A 269 -9.65 20.16 -17.61
CA TYR A 269 -8.80 19.23 -16.87
C TYR A 269 -9.47 17.89 -16.60
N ALA A 270 -10.77 17.75 -16.82
CA ALA A 270 -11.45 16.47 -16.70
C ALA A 270 -10.88 15.47 -17.72
N GLY A 271 -10.59 14.26 -17.26
CA GLY A 271 -10.00 13.21 -18.10
C GLY A 271 -9.29 12.13 -17.30
N THR A 272 -8.75 11.16 -18.00
CA THR A 272 -7.94 10.08 -17.41
C THR A 272 -6.46 10.34 -17.68
N TYR A 273 -5.65 10.17 -16.65
CA TYR A 273 -4.22 10.43 -16.68
C TYR A 273 -3.48 9.19 -16.19
N VAL A 274 -2.52 8.71 -16.99
CA VAL A 274 -1.76 7.49 -16.70
C VAL A 274 -0.29 7.84 -16.44
N GLU A 275 0.25 7.34 -15.34
CA GLU A 275 1.64 7.54 -14.94
C GLU A 275 2.59 7.07 -16.02
N GLN A 276 3.58 7.89 -16.34
CA GLN A 276 4.65 7.47 -17.24
C GLN A 276 5.58 6.51 -16.49
N PRO A 277 5.97 5.37 -17.12
CA PRO A 277 6.70 4.32 -16.42
C PRO A 277 8.00 4.83 -15.80
N LYS A 278 8.25 4.44 -14.53
CA LYS A 278 9.55 4.54 -13.87
C LYS A 278 10.04 3.13 -13.54
N TYR A 279 11.36 2.94 -13.54
CA TYR A 279 12.06 1.65 -13.50
C TYR A 279 11.70 0.71 -12.33
N TRP A 280 11.02 1.18 -11.29
CA TRP A 280 10.71 0.37 -10.10
C TRP A 280 9.22 0.02 -9.91
N ARG A 281 8.32 0.46 -10.83
CA ARG A 281 6.89 0.12 -10.74
C ARG A 281 6.50 -0.91 -11.78
N THR A 282 5.82 -1.94 -11.33
CA THR A 282 5.29 -3.00 -12.19
C THR A 282 4.02 -2.59 -12.92
N ALA A 283 3.24 -1.66 -12.34
CA ALA A 283 2.03 -1.11 -12.97
C ALA A 283 1.98 0.42 -12.82
N PRO A 284 1.60 1.17 -13.88
CA PRO A 284 1.41 2.60 -13.83
C PRO A 284 0.16 2.94 -12.99
N ARG A 285 0.23 4.03 -12.23
CA ARG A 285 -0.93 4.59 -11.54
C ARG A 285 -1.84 5.33 -12.51
N THR A 286 -3.12 5.42 -12.16
CA THR A 286 -4.12 6.15 -12.94
C THR A 286 -4.81 7.19 -12.07
N ILE A 287 -4.93 8.42 -12.57
CA ILE A 287 -5.74 9.46 -11.96
C ILE A 287 -6.91 9.76 -12.91
N VAL A 288 -8.13 9.60 -12.42
CA VAL A 288 -9.33 10.06 -13.10
C VAL A 288 -9.73 11.40 -12.51
N VAL A 289 -9.72 12.45 -13.32
CA VAL A 289 -10.15 13.80 -12.92
C VAL A 289 -11.56 14.02 -13.46
N THR A 290 -12.49 14.37 -12.58
CA THR A 290 -13.87 14.74 -12.92
C THR A 290 -14.14 16.18 -12.56
N PHE A 291 -15.03 16.82 -13.32
CA PHE A 291 -15.53 18.16 -13.05
C PHE A 291 -17.01 18.06 -12.69
N SER A 292 -17.40 18.51 -11.50
CA SER A 292 -18.78 18.63 -11.06
C SER A 292 -18.89 19.73 -10.00
N ASP A 293 -20.07 20.35 -9.90
CA ASP A 293 -20.38 21.40 -8.92
C ASP A 293 -19.31 22.51 -8.87
N ASP A 294 -18.87 22.95 -10.04
CA ASP A 294 -17.82 23.96 -10.21
C ASP A 294 -16.47 23.62 -9.54
N ALA A 295 -16.20 22.35 -9.30
CA ALA A 295 -14.96 21.86 -8.72
C ALA A 295 -14.37 20.68 -9.48
N LEU A 296 -13.05 20.47 -9.31
CA LEU A 296 -12.36 19.25 -9.77
C LEU A 296 -12.27 18.23 -8.65
N PHE A 297 -12.41 16.98 -9.03
CA PHE A 297 -12.19 15.83 -8.16
C PHE A 297 -11.20 14.88 -8.83
N GLY A 298 -10.16 14.49 -8.11
CA GLY A 298 -9.21 13.49 -8.54
C GLY A 298 -9.47 12.14 -7.86
N ASN A 299 -9.45 11.07 -8.64
CA ASN A 299 -9.55 9.70 -8.12
C ASN A 299 -8.30 8.94 -8.55
N LEU A 300 -7.41 8.67 -7.60
CA LEU A 300 -6.16 7.93 -7.82
C LEU A 300 -6.43 6.44 -7.65
N ASP A 301 -6.21 5.64 -8.69
CA ASP A 301 -6.28 4.16 -8.66
C ASP A 301 -7.58 3.61 -8.07
N GLY A 302 -8.70 4.32 -8.26
CA GLY A 302 -10.02 3.89 -7.75
C GLY A 302 -10.24 4.05 -6.24
N ARG A 303 -9.40 4.82 -5.55
CA ARG A 303 -9.48 5.04 -4.08
C ARG A 303 -10.69 5.88 -3.64
N GLY A 304 -11.39 6.48 -4.58
CA GLY A 304 -12.48 7.43 -4.36
C GLY A 304 -12.12 8.85 -4.77
N PRO A 305 -13.13 9.69 -5.06
CA PRO A 305 -12.90 11.06 -5.49
C PRO A 305 -12.48 11.94 -4.30
N VAL A 306 -11.42 12.73 -4.50
CA VAL A 306 -10.93 13.76 -3.57
C VAL A 306 -11.04 15.11 -4.26
N ARG A 307 -11.63 16.11 -3.62
CA ARG A 307 -11.72 17.47 -4.15
C ARG A 307 -10.32 18.07 -4.32
N LEU A 308 -10.04 18.63 -5.48
CA LEU A 308 -8.80 19.34 -5.78
C LEU A 308 -8.99 20.83 -5.47
N ILE A 309 -8.14 21.37 -4.62
CA ILE A 309 -8.13 22.77 -4.20
C ILE A 309 -7.25 23.57 -5.14
N ALA A 310 -7.80 24.55 -5.85
CA ALA A 310 -7.05 25.39 -6.77
C ALA A 310 -6.13 26.36 -6.02
N LEU A 311 -4.84 26.31 -6.28
CA LEU A 311 -3.83 27.25 -5.77
C LEU A 311 -3.44 28.27 -6.85
N SER A 312 -3.63 27.92 -8.11
CA SER A 312 -3.51 28.77 -9.30
C SER A 312 -4.45 28.25 -10.39
N GLN A 313 -4.35 28.76 -11.61
CA GLN A 313 -5.09 28.19 -12.74
C GLN A 313 -4.64 26.77 -13.08
N THR A 314 -3.41 26.41 -12.82
CA THR A 314 -2.79 25.12 -13.19
C THR A 314 -2.37 24.27 -12.00
N ASP A 315 -2.15 24.90 -10.83
CA ASP A 315 -1.67 24.21 -9.64
C ASP A 315 -2.83 23.97 -8.66
N PHE A 316 -2.90 22.72 -8.18
CA PHE A 316 -3.94 22.26 -7.27
C PHE A 316 -3.31 21.47 -6.13
N SER A 317 -3.94 21.47 -4.97
CA SER A 317 -3.66 20.56 -3.86
C SER A 317 -4.75 19.50 -3.76
N GLY A 318 -4.38 18.25 -3.48
CA GLY A 318 -5.28 17.13 -3.32
C GLY A 318 -4.56 15.80 -3.52
N LEU A 319 -5.26 14.69 -3.27
CA LEU A 319 -4.69 13.32 -3.39
C LEU A 319 -3.40 13.13 -2.55
N GLN A 320 -3.22 13.91 -1.46
CA GLN A 320 -2.01 13.99 -0.62
C GLN A 320 -0.78 14.58 -1.35
N TRP A 321 -0.95 15.19 -2.53
CA TRP A 321 0.12 15.76 -3.35
C TRP A 321 -0.30 17.10 -3.95
N GLY A 322 0.70 17.92 -4.34
CA GLY A 322 0.49 18.99 -5.29
C GLY A 322 0.27 18.40 -6.69
N ILE A 323 -0.65 18.97 -7.45
CA ILE A 323 -0.97 18.60 -8.83
C ILE A 323 -0.76 19.83 -9.71
N GLU A 324 0.01 19.69 -10.77
CA GLU A 324 0.19 20.72 -11.77
C GLU A 324 -0.29 20.23 -13.13
N PHE A 325 -1.35 20.83 -13.66
CA PHE A 325 -1.82 20.53 -15.01
C PHE A 325 -0.94 21.21 -16.07
N ILE A 326 -0.57 20.42 -17.08
CA ILE A 326 0.19 20.86 -18.25
C ILE A 326 -0.59 20.57 -19.53
N LYS A 327 -0.09 21.00 -20.71
CA LYS A 327 -0.81 20.93 -21.99
C LYS A 327 -1.33 19.51 -22.33
N ASP A 328 -0.57 18.46 -22.01
CA ASP A 328 -0.84 17.07 -22.42
C ASP A 328 -0.84 16.08 -21.26
N GLY A 329 -1.00 16.57 -20.03
CA GLY A 329 -0.95 15.73 -18.85
C GLY A 329 -0.99 16.50 -17.53
N LEU A 330 -0.44 15.88 -16.51
CA LEU A 330 -0.20 16.53 -15.22
C LEU A 330 1.09 16.00 -14.55
N TYR A 331 1.62 16.78 -13.64
CA TYR A 331 2.61 16.34 -12.67
C TYR A 331 1.98 16.22 -11.30
N THR A 332 2.31 15.15 -10.56
CA THR A 332 2.11 15.11 -9.11
C THR A 332 3.42 15.48 -8.43
N LYS A 333 3.36 16.41 -7.47
CA LYS A 333 4.52 16.91 -6.72
C LYS A 333 4.51 16.26 -5.32
N HIS A 334 5.44 15.37 -5.08
CA HIS A 334 5.61 14.67 -3.81
C HIS A 334 6.98 14.98 -3.21
N VAL A 335 7.16 14.80 -1.90
CA VAL A 335 8.47 14.97 -1.23
C VAL A 335 9.59 14.11 -1.84
N SER A 336 9.23 12.95 -2.42
CA SER A 336 10.16 12.05 -3.11
C SER A 336 10.39 12.40 -4.60
N GLY A 337 9.80 13.49 -5.11
CA GLY A 337 9.95 13.97 -6.49
C GLY A 337 8.65 14.12 -7.26
N ALA A 338 8.75 14.62 -8.48
CA ALA A 338 7.62 14.79 -9.38
C ALA A 338 7.39 13.53 -10.24
N TYR A 339 6.12 13.18 -10.44
CA TYR A 339 5.71 12.08 -11.31
C TYR A 339 4.83 12.62 -12.42
N ARG A 340 5.16 12.28 -13.66
CA ARG A 340 4.40 12.69 -14.83
C ARG A 340 3.30 11.69 -15.15
N PHE A 341 2.09 12.20 -15.41
CA PHE A 341 0.96 11.47 -15.92
C PHE A 341 0.58 12.04 -17.28
N ALA A 342 0.53 11.20 -18.30
CA ALA A 342 0.05 11.61 -19.62
C ALA A 342 -1.48 11.45 -19.67
N ARG A 343 -2.14 12.43 -20.31
CA ARG A 343 -3.58 12.35 -20.56
C ARG A 343 -3.84 11.27 -21.62
N THR A 344 -4.75 10.37 -21.35
CA THR A 344 -5.24 9.41 -22.37
C THR A 344 -6.25 10.12 -23.27
N LYS A 345 -6.24 9.74 -24.56
CA LYS A 345 -7.18 10.28 -25.56
C LYS A 345 -8.60 9.80 -25.31
#